data_fee210f83b07ca2e0cdbe75432c674e4
#
_entry.id   fee210f83b07ca2e0cdbe75432c674e4
#
_cell.length_a   1.000
_cell.length_b   1.000
_cell.length_c   1.000
_cell.angle_alpha   90.00
_cell.angle_beta   90.00
_cell.angle_gamma   90.00
#
_symmetry.space_group_name_H-M   'P 1'
#
loop_
_entity.id
_entity.type
_entity.pdbx_description
1 polymer ?
#
loop_
_entity_poly.entity_id
_entity_poly.type
_entity_poly.pdbx_seq_one_letter_code
_entity_poly.pdbx_strand_id
1 'polypeptide(L)'
;NKRIVYYMTTKKMLSQGKFKEMEENETIVEDKKAAEGIFASLGLVLKESINKYRESYKILDSLVEIDINDTSFCPFPYIEIETDSEEKLEKIVKLLGYTMEDTTSKTIYELVAEDKNTQGI
;
A
#
# COMPACT_ATOMS: atom_id res chain seq x y z
N ASN A 1 -8.98 17.47 -17.11
CA ASN A 1 -9.95 17.55 -16.03
C ASN A 1 -9.53 16.70 -14.84
N LYS A 2 -9.22 17.36 -13.73
CA LYS A 2 -8.89 16.67 -12.51
C LYS A 2 -10.17 16.26 -11.78
N ARG A 3 -10.27 15.00 -11.45
CA ARG A 3 -11.38 14.46 -10.67
C ARG A 3 -10.84 14.04 -9.31
N ILE A 4 -11.51 14.49 -8.25
CA ILE A 4 -11.14 14.13 -6.89
C ILE A 4 -12.20 13.14 -6.38
N VAL A 5 -11.73 12.00 -5.90
CA VAL A 5 -12.58 10.97 -5.32
C VAL A 5 -12.04 10.65 -3.93
N TYR A 6 -12.91 10.55 -2.96
CA TYR A 6 -12.54 10.22 -1.58
C TYR A 6 -12.92 8.78 -1.28
N TYR A 7 -11.94 7.99 -0.90
CA TYR A 7 -12.16 6.61 -0.47
C TYR A 7 -11.98 6.51 1.04
N MET A 8 -12.85 5.74 1.66
CA MET A 8 -12.72 5.38 3.06
C MET A 8 -12.44 3.88 3.10
N THR A 9 -11.28 3.50 3.64
CA THR A 9 -10.79 2.14 3.56
C THR A 9 -10.32 1.66 4.92
N THR A 10 -10.72 0.44 5.29
CA THR A 10 -10.09 -0.24 6.42
C THR A 10 -9.25 -1.39 5.89
N LYS A 11 -8.08 -1.57 6.48
CA LYS A 11 -7.16 -2.65 6.14
C LYS A 11 -6.81 -3.41 7.39
N LYS A 12 -7.02 -4.71 7.36
CA LYS A 12 -6.71 -5.60 8.48
C LYS A 12 -5.76 -6.68 7.99
N MET A 13 -4.61 -6.78 8.62
CA MET A 13 -3.68 -7.87 8.31
C MET A 13 -4.16 -9.15 8.98
N LEU A 14 -4.44 -10.18 8.18
CA LEU A 14 -4.88 -11.48 8.67
C LEU A 14 -3.68 -12.38 8.98
N SER A 15 -2.65 -12.32 8.13
CA SER A 15 -1.41 -13.06 8.35
C SER A 15 -0.26 -12.40 7.61
N GLN A 16 0.96 -12.66 8.09
CA GLN A 16 2.19 -12.19 7.45
C GLN A 16 3.22 -13.32 7.51
N GLY A 17 3.49 -13.91 6.38
CA GLY A 17 4.49 -14.95 6.22
C GLY A 17 5.32 -14.63 4.99
N LYS A 18 5.29 -15.52 4.02
CA LYS A 18 5.92 -15.34 2.71
C LYS A 18 5.32 -14.13 1.97
N PHE A 19 4.01 -13.90 2.15
CA PHE A 19 3.27 -12.75 1.68
C PHE A 19 2.25 -12.36 2.74
N LYS A 20 1.72 -11.13 2.64
CA LYS A 20 0.68 -10.63 3.55
C LYS A 20 -0.70 -11.03 3.05
N GLU A 21 -1.54 -11.48 3.96
CA GLU A 21 -2.97 -11.62 3.70
C GLU A 21 -3.70 -10.46 4.37
N MET A 22 -4.43 -9.69 3.59
CA MET A 22 -5.12 -8.49 4.03
C MET A 22 -6.61 -8.59 3.80
N GLU A 23 -7.39 -8.09 4.76
CA GLU A 23 -8.81 -7.86 4.57
C GLU A 23 -9.01 -6.36 4.35
N GLU A 24 -9.65 -5.99 3.25
CA GLU A 24 -9.93 -4.60 2.92
C GLU A 24 -11.41 -4.37 2.78
N ASN A 25 -11.89 -3.29 3.41
CA ASN A 25 -13.25 -2.80 3.21
C ASN A 25 -13.16 -1.37 2.73
N GLU A 26 -13.76 -1.07 1.59
CA GLU A 26 -13.62 0.24 0.96
C GLU A 26 -14.93 0.74 0.42
N THR A 27 -15.16 2.02 0.59
CA THR A 27 -16.29 2.71 -0.01
C THR A 27 -15.88 4.12 -0.42
N ILE A 28 -16.65 4.70 -1.33
CA ILE A 28 -16.48 6.09 -1.72
C ILE A 28 -17.32 6.94 -0.79
N VAL A 29 -16.77 8.06 -0.32
CA VAL A 29 -17.51 9.04 0.49
C VAL A 29 -17.62 10.35 -0.28
N GLU A 30 -18.78 10.97 -0.22
CA GLU A 30 -19.00 12.25 -0.90
C GLU A 30 -18.42 13.40 -0.10
N ASP A 31 -18.55 13.37 1.21
CA ASP A 31 -18.15 14.44 2.11
C ASP A 31 -16.97 14.03 2.97
N LYS A 32 -15.78 14.42 2.52
CA LYS A 32 -14.52 14.13 3.21
C LYS A 32 -14.53 14.65 4.65
N LYS A 33 -15.02 15.88 4.85
CA LYS A 33 -15.01 16.54 6.16
C LYS A 33 -15.93 15.82 7.14
N ALA A 34 -17.10 15.40 6.67
CA ALA A 34 -18.04 14.64 7.49
C ALA A 34 -17.44 13.27 7.86
N ALA A 35 -16.78 12.58 6.92
CA ALA A 35 -16.12 11.30 7.20
C ALA A 35 -15.02 11.45 8.25
N GLU A 36 -14.20 12.48 8.14
CA GLU A 36 -13.17 12.79 9.14
C GLU A 36 -13.78 13.07 10.51
N GLY A 37 -14.90 13.79 10.54
CA GLY A 37 -15.64 14.06 11.78
C GLY A 37 -16.20 12.78 12.41
N ILE A 38 -16.66 11.85 11.62
CA ILE A 38 -17.14 10.55 12.10
C ILE A 38 -15.98 9.79 12.76
N PHE A 39 -14.82 9.71 12.11
CA PHE A 39 -13.65 9.05 12.68
C PHE A 39 -13.25 9.69 14.02
N ALA A 40 -13.23 11.02 14.08
CA ALA A 40 -12.91 11.73 15.31
C ALA A 40 -13.93 11.41 16.42
N SER A 41 -15.21 11.34 16.08
CA SER A 41 -16.27 11.02 17.03
C SER A 41 -16.14 9.57 17.56
N LEU A 42 -15.57 8.67 16.78
CA LEU A 42 -15.31 7.31 17.21
C LEU A 42 -14.01 7.19 18.04
N GLY A 43 -13.32 8.29 18.27
CA GLY A 43 -12.09 8.31 19.06
C GLY A 43 -10.82 8.03 18.24
N LEU A 44 -10.92 8.03 16.91
CA LEU A 44 -9.75 7.85 16.06
C LEU A 44 -9.03 9.18 15.87
N VAL A 45 -7.72 9.13 15.82
CA VAL A 45 -6.85 10.30 15.67
C VAL A 45 -6.07 10.18 14.36
N LEU A 46 -5.96 11.28 13.62
CA LEU A 46 -5.12 11.31 12.43
C LEU A 46 -3.68 11.06 12.84
N LYS A 47 -3.12 9.97 12.40
CA LYS A 47 -1.75 9.57 12.73
C LYS A 47 -0.75 10.12 11.71
N GLU A 48 -1.11 10.09 10.44
CA GLU A 48 -0.20 10.44 9.36
C GLU A 48 -0.95 10.83 8.11
N SER A 49 -0.42 11.80 7.36
CA SER A 49 -0.93 12.18 6.06
C SER A 49 0.22 12.08 5.06
N ILE A 50 0.03 11.28 4.03
CA ILE A 50 1.08 10.96 3.06
C ILE A 50 0.62 11.35 1.67
N ASN A 51 1.45 12.07 0.94
CA ASN A 51 1.23 12.36 -0.46
C ASN A 51 2.07 11.41 -1.30
N LYS A 52 1.45 10.83 -2.33
CA LYS A 52 2.15 9.93 -3.23
C LYS A 52 1.58 9.98 -4.63
N TYR A 53 2.41 9.62 -5.59
CA TYR A 53 2.02 9.31 -6.95
C TYR A 53 1.95 7.80 -7.10
N ARG A 54 0.90 7.30 -7.73
CA ARG A 54 0.71 5.86 -7.93
C ARG A 54 0.33 5.57 -9.37
N GLU A 55 0.99 4.58 -9.95
CA GLU A 55 0.58 3.98 -11.22
C GLU A 55 0.06 2.58 -10.93
N SER A 56 -1.11 2.26 -11.48
CA SER A 56 -1.76 0.96 -11.24
C SER A 56 -1.94 0.23 -12.56
N TYR A 57 -1.60 -1.06 -12.55
CA TYR A 57 -1.72 -1.93 -13.71
C TYR A 57 -2.41 -3.22 -13.32
N LYS A 58 -3.20 -3.77 -14.25
CA LYS A 58 -3.79 -5.11 -14.08
C LYS A 58 -2.96 -6.11 -14.87
N ILE A 59 -2.48 -7.14 -14.19
CA ILE A 59 -1.70 -8.23 -14.78
C ILE A 59 -2.23 -9.54 -14.19
N LEU A 60 -2.68 -10.47 -15.04
CA LEU A 60 -3.20 -11.79 -14.60
C LEU A 60 -4.30 -11.67 -13.53
N ASP A 61 -5.26 -10.78 -13.74
CA ASP A 61 -6.34 -10.49 -12.78
C ASP A 61 -5.83 -10.03 -11.42
N SER A 62 -4.62 -9.52 -11.37
CA SER A 62 -3.99 -9.02 -10.17
C SER A 62 -3.67 -7.54 -10.34
N LEU A 63 -3.41 -6.85 -9.23
CA LEU A 63 -3.10 -5.44 -9.23
C LEU A 63 -1.61 -5.25 -8.96
N VAL A 64 -0.94 -4.52 -9.84
CA VAL A 64 0.46 -4.14 -9.68
C VAL A 64 0.51 -2.63 -9.56
N GLU A 65 1.02 -2.11 -8.47
CA GLU A 65 1.07 -0.68 -8.20
C GLU A 65 2.50 -0.23 -7.99
N ILE A 66 2.86 0.89 -8.63
CA ILE A 66 4.15 1.53 -8.43
C ILE A 66 3.89 2.79 -7.63
N ASP A 67 4.45 2.86 -6.43
CA ASP A 67 4.26 3.98 -5.52
C ASP A 67 5.53 4.82 -5.42
N ILE A 68 5.36 6.13 -5.62
CA ILE A 68 6.40 7.12 -5.41
C ILE A 68 5.86 8.08 -4.36
N ASN A 69 6.38 7.98 -3.16
CA ASN A 69 5.93 8.78 -2.02
C ASN A 69 6.71 10.08 -1.92
N ASP A 70 6.17 11.00 -1.13
CA ASP A 70 6.93 12.14 -0.66
C ASP A 70 8.21 11.62 0.01
N THR A 71 9.36 12.17 -0.37
CA THR A 71 10.68 11.70 0.10
C THR A 71 10.85 11.86 1.61
N SER A 72 10.09 12.75 2.25
CA SER A 72 10.11 12.88 3.72
C SER A 72 9.53 11.64 4.41
N PHE A 73 8.65 10.90 3.74
CA PHE A 73 8.10 9.65 4.25
C PHE A 73 8.92 8.44 3.78
N CYS A 74 9.08 8.30 2.47
CA CYS A 74 9.78 7.15 1.89
C CYS A 74 10.66 7.61 0.73
N PRO A 75 12.00 7.56 0.89
CA PRO A 75 12.93 8.11 -0.10
C PRO A 75 13.15 7.22 -1.33
N PHE A 76 12.47 6.09 -1.42
CA PHE A 76 12.60 5.17 -2.55
C PHE A 76 11.23 4.79 -3.13
N PRO A 77 11.12 4.58 -4.45
CA PRO A 77 9.90 4.02 -5.03
C PRO A 77 9.82 2.52 -4.73
N TYR A 78 8.61 1.98 -4.75
CA TYR A 78 8.42 0.55 -4.56
C TYR A 78 7.24 0.03 -5.36
N ILE A 79 7.20 -1.28 -5.54
CA ILE A 79 6.14 -1.98 -6.26
C ILE A 79 5.36 -2.83 -5.27
N GLU A 80 4.03 -2.72 -5.30
CA GLU A 80 3.13 -3.60 -4.57
C GLU A 80 2.39 -4.50 -5.54
N ILE A 81 2.25 -5.76 -5.19
CA ILE A 81 1.50 -6.73 -5.97
C ILE A 81 0.39 -7.29 -5.09
N GLU A 82 -0.86 -7.07 -5.51
CA GLU A 82 -2.04 -7.65 -4.86
C GLU A 82 -2.60 -8.75 -5.75
N THR A 83 -2.66 -9.96 -5.23
CA THR A 83 -3.13 -11.12 -5.96
C THR A 83 -3.79 -12.12 -5.02
N ASP A 84 -4.60 -13.01 -5.58
CA ASP A 84 -5.32 -14.02 -4.83
C ASP A 84 -4.62 -15.38 -4.79
N SER A 85 -3.46 -15.50 -5.45
CA SER A 85 -2.72 -16.77 -5.46
C SER A 85 -1.22 -16.57 -5.53
N GLU A 86 -0.50 -17.48 -4.87
CA GLU A 86 0.96 -17.50 -4.90
C GLU A 86 1.48 -17.79 -6.31
N GLU A 87 0.80 -18.63 -7.07
CA GLU A 87 1.17 -18.94 -8.44
C GLU A 87 1.16 -17.72 -9.34
N LYS A 88 0.10 -16.90 -9.24
CA LYS A 88 0.02 -15.64 -9.98
C LYS A 88 1.12 -14.67 -9.54
N LEU A 89 1.38 -14.61 -8.24
CA LEU A 89 2.43 -13.75 -7.70
C LEU A 89 3.79 -14.11 -8.31
N GLU A 90 4.15 -15.37 -8.33
CA GLU A 90 5.41 -15.83 -8.92
C GLU A 90 5.52 -15.48 -10.40
N LYS A 91 4.43 -15.66 -11.14
CA LYS A 91 4.39 -15.32 -12.58
C LYS A 91 4.59 -13.82 -12.80
N ILE A 92 3.93 -13.00 -12.01
CA ILE A 92 4.02 -11.53 -12.13
C ILE A 92 5.43 -11.06 -11.78
N VAL A 93 5.99 -11.56 -10.69
CA VAL A 93 7.36 -11.22 -10.27
C VAL A 93 8.34 -11.56 -11.38
N LYS A 94 8.19 -12.71 -12.00
CA LYS A 94 9.04 -13.15 -13.10
C LYS A 94 8.88 -12.27 -14.34
N LEU A 95 7.63 -11.90 -14.68
CA LEU A 95 7.37 -11.00 -15.80
C LEU A 95 8.01 -9.63 -15.60
N LEU A 96 8.12 -9.17 -14.37
CA LEU A 96 8.75 -7.90 -14.04
C LEU A 96 10.29 -7.99 -14.01
N GLY A 97 10.85 -9.17 -14.22
CA GLY A 97 12.30 -9.35 -14.25
C GLY A 97 12.94 -9.64 -12.89
N TYR A 98 12.13 -10.00 -11.91
CA TYR A 98 12.59 -10.30 -10.55
C TYR A 98 12.39 -11.77 -10.20
N THR A 99 12.88 -12.16 -9.04
CA THR A 99 12.65 -13.48 -8.45
C THR A 99 11.93 -13.34 -7.12
N MET A 100 11.41 -14.43 -6.58
CA MET A 100 10.72 -14.40 -5.29
C MET A 100 11.66 -13.97 -4.16
N GLU A 101 12.96 -14.13 -4.32
CA GLU A 101 13.95 -13.64 -3.34
C GLU A 101 14.00 -12.12 -3.27
N ASP A 102 13.58 -11.44 -4.33
CA ASP A 102 13.52 -9.98 -4.38
C ASP A 102 12.27 -9.41 -3.71
N THR A 103 11.36 -10.27 -3.25
CA THR A 103 10.10 -9.86 -2.66
C THR A 103 10.14 -9.89 -1.13
N THR A 104 9.24 -9.13 -0.52
CA THR A 104 9.07 -9.12 0.92
C THR A 104 7.60 -8.94 1.27
N SER A 105 7.18 -9.48 2.41
CA SER A 105 5.86 -9.26 2.97
C SER A 105 5.84 -8.11 4.00
N LYS A 106 6.97 -7.44 4.17
CA LYS A 106 7.07 -6.32 5.12
C LYS A 106 6.20 -5.16 4.68
N THR A 107 5.70 -4.41 5.64
CA THR A 107 4.96 -3.18 5.37
C THR A 107 5.92 -2.08 4.95
N ILE A 108 5.39 -1.05 4.28
CA ILE A 108 6.22 0.11 3.91
C ILE A 108 6.82 0.78 5.16
N TYR A 109 6.12 0.75 6.28
CA TYR A 109 6.63 1.30 7.54
C TYR A 109 7.85 0.53 8.04
N GLU A 110 7.81 -0.80 7.93
CA GLU A 110 8.95 -1.65 8.29
C GLU A 110 10.14 -1.39 7.36
N LEU A 111 9.88 -1.26 6.05
CA LEU A 111 10.93 -0.99 5.07
C LEU A 111 11.58 0.38 5.28
N VAL A 112 10.80 1.40 5.58
CA VAL A 112 11.31 2.74 5.87
C VAL A 112 12.16 2.72 7.14
N ALA A 113 11.73 2.00 8.17
CA ALA A 113 12.49 1.87 9.41
C ALA A 113 13.83 1.17 9.17
N GLU A 114 13.86 0.12 8.36
CA GLU A 114 15.09 -0.58 7.99
C GLU A 114 16.06 0.32 7.22
N ASP A 115 15.55 1.11 6.28
CA ASP A 115 16.36 2.03 5.49
C ASP A 115 17.06 3.06 6.39
N LYS A 116 16.34 3.61 7.34
CA LYS A 116 16.90 4.56 8.32
C LYS A 116 17.98 3.91 9.18
N ASN A 117 17.77 2.69 9.65
CA ASN A 117 18.73 1.94 10.44
C ASN A 117 20.00 1.64 9.62
N THR A 118 19.82 1.25 8.35
CA THR A 118 20.93 0.95 7.44
C THR A 118 21.79 2.19 7.18
N GLN A 119 21.19 3.37 7.12
CA GLN A 119 21.89 4.62 6.92
C GLN A 119 22.57 5.14 8.21
N GLY A 120 22.37 4.46 9.32
CA GLY A 120 23.00 4.83 10.59
C GLY A 120 22.41 6.10 11.22
N ILE A 121 21.19 6.40 10.88
CA ILE A 121 20.51 7.61 11.36
C ILE A 121 19.52 7.26 12.46
#